data_cc00822086c9bf4b824ddb74a8ff5868
#
_entry.id   cc00822086c9bf4b824ddb74a8ff5868
#
_cell.length_a   1.000
_cell.length_b   1.000
_cell.length_c   1.000
_cell.angle_alpha   90.00
_cell.angle_beta   90.00
_cell.angle_gamma   90.00
#
_symmetry.space_group_name_H-M   'P 1'
#
loop_
_entity.id
_entity.type
_entity.pdbx_description
1 polymer ?
#
loop_
_entity_poly.entity_id
_entity_poly.type
_entity_poly.pdbx_seq_one_letter_code
_entity_poly.pdbx_strand_id
1 'polypeptide(L)'
;MGSRGVHFVGSFPGTSTEDAMRAMLDAAGPRLRTLPTGETRRYEFYIQPIIEDLVAQGALEVKKLGTWRSSRERTIHRVPSGRELTGDMMDLGYLGEAEEALAVFRDLRAARELPELTLQIGMPTDFTLAFIAMGIPGVRSHRKAFRDATVRDITAIHELVGTDVVVQLEATAEMVLMAKTQPLHRRLEAALRLGEGIAALAESAPAGTKFGVHLCVGSMRNKSRVRMRDLRPFVELANSVVRQWPSDRPLTFVHAPLAAGDIPPSADPGFYAPLADLALDTGTNFYAGFVHDSPTVAEQVETLGLIENALGRPVDGVASACGLGRRPRPIADALAARAEALAAT
;
A
#
# COMPACT_ATOMS: atom_id res chain seq x y z
N MET A 1 17.27 4.87 22.35
CA MET A 1 16.72 5.14 21.00
C MET A 1 16.19 3.82 20.46
N GLY A 2 14.90 3.72 20.08
CA GLY A 2 14.38 2.52 19.42
C GLY A 2 15.07 2.32 18.07
N SER A 3 15.44 1.09 17.73
CA SER A 3 16.00 0.80 16.41
C SER A 3 14.93 0.97 15.35
N ARG A 4 15.24 1.66 14.23
CA ARG A 4 14.31 1.77 13.08
C ARG A 4 14.02 0.39 12.50
N GLY A 5 12.76 0.16 12.11
CA GLY A 5 12.35 -1.02 11.36
C GLY A 5 12.63 -0.90 9.87
N VAL A 6 12.47 -2.02 9.17
CA VAL A 6 12.36 -2.07 7.70
C VAL A 6 10.93 -2.48 7.35
N HIS A 7 10.35 -1.82 6.35
CA HIS A 7 9.02 -2.18 5.86
C HIS A 7 9.06 -2.50 4.35
N PHE A 8 8.54 -3.66 3.99
CA PHE A 8 8.28 -4.03 2.61
C PHE A 8 6.81 -3.80 2.29
N VAL A 9 6.55 -3.01 1.26
CA VAL A 9 5.18 -2.58 0.91
C VAL A 9 4.29 -3.75 0.48
N GLY A 10 4.84 -4.73 -0.27
CA GLY A 10 4.04 -5.87 -0.74
C GLY A 10 4.83 -6.69 -1.74
N SER A 11 4.71 -6.33 -3.02
CA SER A 11 5.30 -7.11 -4.11
C SER A 11 6.82 -7.18 -4.06
N PHE A 12 7.36 -8.39 -4.31
CA PHE A 12 8.77 -8.68 -4.42
C PHE A 12 9.01 -9.64 -5.60
N PRO A 13 10.09 -9.49 -6.40
CA PRO A 13 10.32 -10.33 -7.58
C PRO A 13 10.83 -11.71 -7.17
N GLY A 14 9.93 -12.57 -6.75
CA GLY A 14 10.17 -13.96 -6.37
C GLY A 14 9.59 -14.94 -7.38
N THR A 15 10.15 -16.15 -7.43
CA THR A 15 9.62 -17.27 -8.22
C THR A 15 8.47 -17.98 -7.53
N SER A 16 8.31 -17.77 -6.23
CA SER A 16 7.23 -18.25 -5.37
C SER A 16 7.07 -17.34 -4.16
N THR A 17 5.95 -17.48 -3.45
CA THR A 17 5.71 -16.81 -2.17
C THR A 17 6.82 -17.09 -1.17
N GLU A 18 7.28 -18.35 -1.08
CA GLU A 18 8.40 -18.72 -0.20
C GLU A 18 9.70 -18.02 -0.59
N ASP A 19 10.06 -17.99 -1.88
CA ASP A 19 11.27 -17.31 -2.35
C ASP A 19 11.24 -15.83 -2.03
N ALA A 20 10.10 -15.16 -2.26
CA ALA A 20 9.93 -13.74 -1.95
C ALA A 20 10.04 -13.46 -0.44
N MET A 21 9.30 -14.21 0.39
CA MET A 21 9.33 -14.07 1.84
C MET A 21 10.72 -14.33 2.42
N ARG A 22 11.39 -15.37 1.95
CA ARG A 22 12.75 -15.73 2.37
C ARG A 22 13.75 -14.62 2.03
N ALA A 23 13.69 -14.06 0.83
CA ALA A 23 14.56 -12.97 0.42
C ALA A 23 14.40 -11.73 1.29
N MET A 24 13.17 -11.36 1.63
CA MET A 24 12.88 -10.22 2.53
C MET A 24 13.39 -10.49 3.96
N LEU A 25 13.21 -11.71 4.46
CA LEU A 25 13.72 -12.13 5.77
C LEU A 25 15.25 -12.19 5.82
N ASP A 26 15.90 -12.67 4.76
CA ASP A 26 17.35 -12.72 4.67
C ASP A 26 17.97 -11.32 4.68
N ALA A 27 17.29 -10.35 4.05
CA ALA A 27 17.76 -8.98 4.00
C ALA A 27 17.57 -8.21 5.31
N ALA A 28 16.44 -8.37 6.00
CA ALA A 28 16.04 -7.47 7.08
C ALA A 28 15.27 -8.14 8.23
N GLY A 29 15.29 -9.47 8.35
CA GLY A 29 14.43 -10.24 9.26
C GLY A 29 14.25 -9.67 10.66
N PRO A 30 15.32 -9.38 11.44
CA PRO A 30 15.19 -8.87 12.80
C PRO A 30 14.56 -7.47 12.91
N ARG A 31 14.51 -6.73 11.79
CA ARG A 31 13.93 -5.38 11.72
C ARG A 31 12.52 -5.36 11.15
N LEU A 32 12.00 -6.51 10.71
CA LEU A 32 10.64 -6.60 10.18
C LEU A 32 9.62 -6.73 11.31
N ARG A 33 8.53 -5.99 11.21
CA ARG A 33 7.32 -6.16 12.03
C ARG A 33 6.23 -6.90 11.26
N THR A 34 6.22 -6.75 9.95
CA THR A 34 5.30 -7.42 9.04
C THR A 34 6.06 -8.05 7.87
N LEU A 35 5.58 -9.17 7.37
CA LEU A 35 6.12 -9.85 6.21
C LEU A 35 5.02 -10.00 5.16
N PRO A 36 5.12 -9.31 4.00
CA PRO A 36 4.15 -9.47 2.92
C PRO A 36 4.37 -10.76 2.14
N THR A 37 3.34 -11.20 1.41
CA THR A 37 3.33 -12.40 0.58
C THR A 37 4.30 -12.34 -0.61
N GLY A 38 4.75 -11.14 -0.96
CA GLY A 38 5.53 -10.89 -2.18
C GLY A 38 4.65 -10.69 -3.43
N GLU A 39 3.32 -10.96 -3.35
CA GLU A 39 2.35 -10.78 -4.44
C GLU A 39 2.84 -11.38 -5.77
N THR A 40 3.51 -12.53 -5.75
CA THR A 40 4.29 -13.10 -6.86
C THR A 40 3.47 -13.38 -8.11
N ARG A 41 2.13 -13.51 -7.99
CA ARG A 41 1.24 -13.75 -9.13
C ARG A 41 0.79 -12.48 -9.85
N ARG A 42 0.90 -11.30 -9.21
CA ARG A 42 0.33 -10.03 -9.72
C ARG A 42 1.20 -8.80 -9.54
N TYR A 43 2.46 -8.96 -9.18
CA TYR A 43 3.36 -7.84 -8.89
C TYR A 43 3.57 -6.88 -10.06
N GLU A 44 3.47 -7.35 -11.32
CA GLU A 44 3.62 -6.47 -12.48
C GLU A 44 2.46 -5.49 -12.66
N PHE A 45 1.23 -5.96 -12.44
CA PHE A 45 0.01 -5.24 -12.78
C PHE A 45 -0.98 -5.10 -11.64
N TYR A 46 -0.61 -5.46 -10.46
CA TYR A 46 -1.28 -5.29 -9.16
C TYR A 46 -2.83 -5.37 -9.17
N ILE A 47 -3.57 -4.42 -9.75
CA ILE A 47 -5.04 -4.40 -9.82
C ILE A 47 -5.59 -4.98 -11.13
N GLN A 48 -4.81 -4.95 -12.21
CA GLN A 48 -5.30 -5.41 -13.52
C GLN A 48 -5.77 -6.86 -13.49
N PRO A 49 -5.02 -7.84 -12.93
CA PRO A 49 -5.47 -9.23 -12.84
C PRO A 49 -6.78 -9.37 -12.06
N ILE A 50 -6.95 -8.65 -10.96
CA ILE A 50 -8.20 -8.67 -10.17
C ILE A 50 -9.39 -8.24 -11.04
N ILE A 51 -9.24 -7.16 -11.80
CA ILE A 51 -10.31 -6.67 -12.67
C ILE A 51 -10.58 -7.64 -13.83
N GLU A 52 -9.55 -8.26 -14.39
CA GLU A 52 -9.67 -9.29 -15.43
C GLU A 52 -10.41 -10.53 -14.89
N ASP A 53 -10.11 -10.95 -13.66
CA ASP A 53 -10.83 -12.03 -12.99
C ASP A 53 -12.32 -11.67 -12.75
N LEU A 54 -12.63 -10.42 -12.37
CA LEU A 54 -14.01 -9.95 -12.25
C LEU A 54 -14.75 -9.96 -13.59
N VAL A 55 -14.05 -9.75 -14.70
CA VAL A 55 -14.64 -9.93 -16.05
C VAL A 55 -14.88 -11.40 -16.34
N ALA A 56 -13.93 -12.28 -16.03
CA ALA A 56 -14.09 -13.73 -16.21
C ALA A 56 -15.25 -14.29 -15.37
N GLN A 57 -15.48 -13.76 -14.18
CA GLN A 57 -16.61 -14.11 -13.30
C GLN A 57 -17.95 -13.54 -13.80
N GLY A 58 -17.94 -12.65 -14.81
CA GLY A 58 -19.14 -11.99 -15.31
C GLY A 58 -19.70 -10.89 -14.39
N ALA A 59 -18.95 -10.46 -13.37
CA ALA A 59 -19.29 -9.33 -12.52
C ALA A 59 -19.11 -8.00 -13.26
N LEU A 60 -18.12 -7.93 -14.14
CA LEU A 60 -17.84 -6.78 -15.00
C LEU A 60 -17.76 -7.18 -16.46
N GLU A 61 -17.96 -6.21 -17.36
CA GLU A 61 -17.68 -6.35 -18.78
C GLU A 61 -16.84 -5.18 -19.31
N VAL A 62 -16.10 -5.39 -20.38
CA VAL A 62 -15.28 -4.34 -20.99
C VAL A 62 -16.19 -3.32 -21.68
N LYS A 63 -16.11 -2.06 -21.25
CA LYS A 63 -16.76 -0.91 -21.88
C LYS A 63 -15.89 -0.28 -22.96
N LYS A 64 -14.58 -0.17 -22.69
CA LYS A 64 -13.58 0.41 -23.60
C LYS A 64 -12.25 -0.27 -23.37
N LEU A 65 -11.71 -0.90 -24.39
CA LEU A 65 -10.38 -1.49 -24.36
C LEU A 65 -9.30 -0.42 -24.22
N GLY A 66 -8.27 -0.72 -23.46
CA GLY A 66 -7.06 0.06 -23.27
C GLY A 66 -5.83 -0.81 -23.41
N THR A 67 -4.66 -0.17 -23.51
CA THR A 67 -3.38 -0.86 -23.69
C THR A 67 -2.63 -1.07 -22.36
N TRP A 68 -3.12 -0.51 -21.28
CA TRP A 68 -2.44 -0.45 -19.97
C TRP A 68 -1.01 0.12 -20.02
N ARG A 69 -0.69 0.87 -21.09
CA ARG A 69 0.62 1.55 -21.20
C ARG A 69 0.72 2.75 -20.26
N SER A 70 -0.43 3.34 -19.94
CA SER A 70 -0.53 4.45 -18.99
C SER A 70 -1.89 4.43 -18.29
N SER A 71 -2.05 5.20 -17.21
CA SER A 71 -3.33 5.32 -16.51
C SER A 71 -4.45 5.94 -17.37
N ARG A 72 -4.09 6.67 -18.45
CA ARG A 72 -5.05 7.23 -19.42
C ARG A 72 -5.51 6.19 -20.43
N GLU A 73 -4.72 5.16 -20.62
CA GLU A 73 -4.96 4.09 -21.60
C GLU A 73 -5.40 2.78 -20.94
N ARG A 74 -5.89 2.85 -19.70
CA ARG A 74 -6.42 1.67 -19.03
C ARG A 74 -7.73 1.22 -19.68
N THR A 75 -8.00 -0.07 -19.66
CA THR A 75 -9.30 -0.63 -20.00
C THR A 75 -10.34 -0.08 -19.00
N ILE A 76 -11.48 0.34 -19.50
CA ILE A 76 -12.62 0.79 -18.68
C ILE A 76 -13.70 -0.27 -18.74
N HIS A 77 -14.25 -0.60 -17.60
CA HIS A 77 -15.25 -1.62 -17.41
C HIS A 77 -16.60 -1.00 -17.00
N ARG A 78 -17.64 -1.79 -17.06
CA ARG A 78 -18.97 -1.48 -16.54
C ARG A 78 -19.64 -2.74 -16.03
N VAL A 79 -20.71 -2.57 -15.29
CA VAL A 79 -21.60 -3.68 -14.92
C VAL A 79 -22.37 -4.10 -16.16
N PRO A 80 -22.55 -5.41 -16.45
CA PRO A 80 -23.38 -5.89 -17.54
C PRO A 80 -24.79 -5.33 -17.46
N SER A 81 -25.38 -5.03 -18.64
CA SER A 81 -26.72 -4.42 -18.71
C SER A 81 -27.78 -5.28 -18.00
N GLY A 82 -28.66 -4.65 -17.24
CA GLY A 82 -29.71 -5.34 -16.49
C GLY A 82 -29.28 -6.08 -15.23
N ARG A 83 -28.01 -5.95 -14.81
CA ARG A 83 -27.50 -6.52 -13.56
C ARG A 83 -27.21 -5.44 -12.53
N GLU A 84 -27.37 -5.78 -11.26
CA GLU A 84 -26.86 -5.03 -10.14
C GLU A 84 -25.54 -5.65 -9.69
N LEU A 85 -24.52 -4.84 -9.41
CA LEU A 85 -23.25 -5.31 -8.88
C LEU A 85 -23.35 -5.41 -7.35
N THR A 86 -23.11 -6.59 -6.80
CA THR A 86 -23.06 -6.85 -5.36
C THR A 86 -21.72 -7.44 -4.97
N GLY A 87 -21.33 -7.37 -3.67
CA GLY A 87 -20.08 -7.91 -3.17
C GLY A 87 -19.92 -9.41 -3.40
N ASP A 88 -21.00 -10.15 -3.27
CA ASP A 88 -21.01 -11.63 -3.39
C ASP A 88 -20.71 -12.12 -4.82
N MET A 89 -20.89 -11.26 -5.81
CA MET A 89 -20.57 -11.58 -7.21
C MET A 89 -19.08 -11.47 -7.55
N MET A 90 -18.27 -10.96 -6.61
CA MET A 90 -16.88 -10.63 -6.83
C MET A 90 -15.96 -11.44 -5.92
N ASP A 91 -15.22 -12.38 -6.46
CA ASP A 91 -14.07 -12.97 -5.79
C ASP A 91 -12.81 -12.14 -6.14
N LEU A 92 -12.20 -11.53 -5.13
CA LEU A 92 -11.00 -10.70 -5.30
C LEU A 92 -9.70 -11.52 -5.17
N GLY A 93 -9.80 -12.80 -4.78
CA GLY A 93 -8.69 -13.75 -4.69
C GLY A 93 -7.79 -13.60 -3.47
N TYR A 94 -8.10 -12.72 -2.52
CA TYR A 94 -7.22 -12.47 -1.36
C TYR A 94 -7.25 -13.58 -0.32
N LEU A 95 -8.39 -14.24 -0.13
CA LEU A 95 -8.48 -15.38 0.79
C LEU A 95 -7.57 -16.52 0.32
N GLY A 96 -7.65 -16.90 -0.95
CA GLY A 96 -6.79 -17.95 -1.51
C GLY A 96 -5.30 -17.61 -1.43
N GLU A 97 -4.92 -16.34 -1.66
CA GLU A 97 -3.54 -15.90 -1.46
C GLU A 97 -3.09 -16.00 0.00
N ALA A 98 -3.97 -15.63 0.94
CA ALA A 98 -3.67 -15.75 2.36
C ALA A 98 -3.52 -17.22 2.81
N GLU A 99 -4.37 -18.12 2.32
CA GLU A 99 -4.30 -19.56 2.60
C GLU A 99 -2.96 -20.16 2.14
N GLU A 100 -2.54 -19.86 0.91
CA GLU A 100 -1.25 -20.31 0.37
C GLU A 100 -0.07 -19.73 1.15
N ALA A 101 -0.12 -18.45 1.49
CA ALA A 101 0.98 -17.77 2.16
C ALA A 101 1.11 -18.17 3.64
N LEU A 102 0.02 -18.54 4.31
CA LEU A 102 -0.01 -18.75 5.76
C LEU A 102 0.89 -19.90 6.21
N ALA A 103 0.91 -21.02 5.49
CA ALA A 103 1.77 -22.16 5.83
C ALA A 103 3.26 -21.76 5.72
N VAL A 104 3.63 -21.16 4.59
CA VAL A 104 4.99 -20.65 4.34
C VAL A 104 5.41 -19.62 5.39
N PHE A 105 4.53 -18.68 5.71
CA PHE A 105 4.77 -17.65 6.73
C PHE A 105 5.06 -18.26 8.10
N ARG A 106 4.23 -19.22 8.54
CA ARG A 106 4.39 -19.88 9.85
C ARG A 106 5.72 -20.62 9.96
N ASP A 107 6.08 -21.37 8.92
CA ASP A 107 7.35 -22.12 8.87
C ASP A 107 8.55 -21.18 8.91
N LEU A 108 8.54 -20.13 8.11
CA LEU A 108 9.63 -19.14 8.06
C LEU A 108 9.74 -18.34 9.36
N ARG A 109 8.62 -17.93 9.95
CA ARG A 109 8.59 -17.22 11.23
C ARG A 109 9.17 -18.06 12.35
N ALA A 110 8.80 -19.33 12.42
CA ALA A 110 9.32 -20.28 13.40
C ALA A 110 10.82 -20.55 13.20
N ALA A 111 11.25 -20.82 11.96
CA ALA A 111 12.65 -21.07 11.62
C ALA A 111 13.59 -19.88 11.91
N ARG A 112 13.06 -18.67 11.91
CA ARG A 112 13.82 -17.43 12.20
C ARG A 112 13.67 -16.93 13.63
N GLU A 113 12.91 -17.62 14.47
CA GLU A 113 12.63 -17.24 15.86
C GLU A 113 12.09 -15.81 16.00
N LEU A 114 11.13 -15.42 15.12
CA LEU A 114 10.52 -14.07 15.06
C LEU A 114 9.04 -14.14 15.49
N PRO A 115 8.71 -14.42 16.76
CA PRO A 115 7.33 -14.65 17.21
C PRO A 115 6.41 -13.43 17.02
N GLU A 116 6.97 -12.21 17.05
CA GLU A 116 6.23 -10.96 16.91
C GLU A 116 5.97 -10.56 15.44
N LEU A 117 6.56 -11.29 14.47
CA LEU A 117 6.36 -11.02 13.06
C LEU A 117 4.93 -11.37 12.66
N THR A 118 4.23 -10.47 11.99
CA THR A 118 2.86 -10.69 11.49
C THR A 118 2.83 -10.80 9.97
N LEU A 119 1.87 -11.58 9.45
CA LEU A 119 1.62 -11.68 8.01
C LEU A 119 1.03 -10.35 7.51
N GLN A 120 1.49 -9.83 6.38
CA GLN A 120 0.93 -8.65 5.74
C GLN A 120 0.22 -9.03 4.44
N ILE A 121 -1.05 -8.61 4.32
CA ILE A 121 -1.83 -8.75 3.09
C ILE A 121 -2.16 -7.37 2.56
N GLY A 122 -1.63 -7.02 1.39
CA GLY A 122 -1.91 -5.75 0.71
C GLY A 122 -3.21 -5.84 -0.08
N MET A 123 -4.12 -4.88 0.12
CA MET A 123 -5.40 -4.80 -0.59
C MET A 123 -5.67 -3.37 -1.05
N PRO A 124 -6.05 -3.12 -2.32
CA PRO A 124 -6.50 -1.81 -2.74
C PRO A 124 -7.77 -1.43 -2.00
N THR A 125 -7.94 -0.14 -1.73
CA THR A 125 -9.18 0.38 -1.19
C THR A 125 -10.35 0.18 -2.16
N ASP A 126 -11.57 0.15 -1.64
CA ASP A 126 -12.81 0.10 -2.41
C ASP A 126 -12.90 1.25 -3.44
N PHE A 127 -12.42 2.44 -3.07
CA PHE A 127 -12.33 3.59 -3.97
C PHE A 127 -11.33 3.33 -5.10
N THR A 128 -10.13 2.85 -4.78
CA THR A 128 -9.09 2.54 -5.78
C THR A 128 -9.58 1.47 -6.76
N LEU A 129 -10.20 0.38 -6.29
CA LEU A 129 -10.76 -0.68 -7.15
C LEU A 129 -11.82 -0.12 -8.11
N ALA A 130 -12.85 0.56 -7.58
CA ALA A 130 -13.93 1.13 -8.38
C ALA A 130 -13.41 2.18 -9.37
N PHE A 131 -12.46 3.03 -8.93
CA PHE A 131 -11.88 4.09 -9.77
C PHE A 131 -11.05 3.52 -10.92
N ILE A 132 -10.23 2.52 -10.67
CA ILE A 132 -9.38 1.93 -11.72
C ILE A 132 -10.23 1.12 -12.70
N ALA A 133 -11.21 0.37 -12.21
CA ALA A 133 -12.10 -0.41 -13.07
C ALA A 133 -13.01 0.48 -13.92
N MET A 134 -13.67 1.51 -13.34
CA MET A 134 -14.79 2.19 -13.97
C MET A 134 -14.68 3.73 -13.98
N GLY A 135 -13.65 4.32 -13.35
CA GLY A 135 -13.51 5.78 -13.20
C GLY A 135 -14.44 6.37 -12.12
N ILE A 136 -14.53 7.70 -12.07
CA ILE A 136 -15.37 8.41 -11.08
C ILE A 136 -16.85 8.00 -11.11
N PRO A 137 -17.49 7.77 -12.28
CA PRO A 137 -18.86 7.25 -12.30
C PRO A 137 -19.01 5.91 -11.58
N GLY A 138 -18.04 5.00 -11.75
CA GLY A 138 -18.02 3.70 -11.06
C GLY A 138 -17.90 3.85 -9.54
N VAL A 139 -17.05 4.76 -9.07
CA VAL A 139 -16.93 5.06 -7.64
C VAL A 139 -18.29 5.49 -7.07
N ARG A 140 -18.97 6.43 -7.74
CA ARG A 140 -20.26 6.94 -7.26
C ARG A 140 -21.36 5.89 -7.19
N SER A 141 -21.37 4.97 -8.15
CA SER A 141 -22.47 4.00 -8.30
C SER A 141 -22.21 2.64 -7.65
N HIS A 142 -20.94 2.22 -7.57
CA HIS A 142 -20.59 0.82 -7.25
C HIS A 142 -19.56 0.66 -6.14
N ARG A 143 -19.04 1.74 -5.54
CA ARG A 143 -18.04 1.67 -4.47
C ARG A 143 -18.48 0.73 -3.34
N LYS A 144 -19.77 0.76 -2.97
CA LYS A 144 -20.30 -0.08 -1.90
C LYS A 144 -20.09 -1.57 -2.21
N ALA A 145 -20.36 -2.02 -3.43
CA ALA A 145 -20.17 -3.42 -3.81
C ALA A 145 -18.70 -3.85 -3.67
N PHE A 146 -17.75 -3.01 -4.11
CA PHE A 146 -16.32 -3.27 -3.92
C PHE A 146 -15.94 -3.30 -2.44
N ARG A 147 -16.50 -2.42 -1.61
CA ARG A 147 -16.31 -2.46 -0.16
C ARG A 147 -16.80 -3.77 0.42
N ASP A 148 -18.02 -4.18 0.10
CA ASP A 148 -18.63 -5.41 0.62
C ASP A 148 -17.77 -6.64 0.25
N ALA A 149 -17.25 -6.72 -0.98
CA ALA A 149 -16.33 -7.78 -1.40
C ALA A 149 -15.00 -7.76 -0.62
N THR A 150 -14.37 -6.58 -0.49
CA THR A 150 -13.12 -6.42 0.26
C THR A 150 -13.29 -6.78 1.74
N VAL A 151 -14.38 -6.33 2.37
CA VAL A 151 -14.69 -6.63 3.79
C VAL A 151 -14.94 -8.12 4.00
N ARG A 152 -15.62 -8.77 3.06
CA ARG A 152 -15.80 -10.23 3.13
C ARG A 152 -14.46 -10.97 3.14
N ASP A 153 -13.54 -10.61 2.22
CA ASP A 153 -12.22 -11.22 2.16
C ASP A 153 -11.40 -10.91 3.43
N ILE A 154 -11.43 -9.66 3.93
CA ILE A 154 -10.79 -9.29 5.21
C ILE A 154 -11.36 -10.14 6.36
N THR A 155 -12.68 -10.32 6.43
CA THR A 155 -13.33 -11.11 7.47
C THR A 155 -12.86 -12.55 7.43
N ALA A 156 -12.87 -13.18 6.25
CA ALA A 156 -12.42 -14.55 6.08
C ALA A 156 -10.93 -14.74 6.43
N ILE A 157 -10.08 -13.78 6.04
CA ILE A 157 -8.65 -13.80 6.41
C ILE A 157 -8.46 -13.60 7.92
N HIS A 158 -9.22 -12.72 8.55
CA HIS A 158 -9.18 -12.51 10.00
C HIS A 158 -9.62 -13.79 10.75
N GLU A 159 -10.63 -14.49 10.27
CA GLU A 159 -11.06 -15.78 10.82
C GLU A 159 -9.99 -16.87 10.64
N LEU A 160 -9.29 -16.89 9.51
CA LEU A 160 -8.25 -17.87 9.19
C LEU A 160 -6.97 -17.65 9.99
N VAL A 161 -6.51 -16.39 10.13
CA VAL A 161 -5.18 -16.04 10.66
C VAL A 161 -5.25 -15.48 12.08
N GLY A 162 -6.37 -14.92 12.48
CA GLY A 162 -6.56 -14.26 13.76
C GLY A 162 -5.83 -12.92 13.83
N THR A 163 -5.14 -12.67 14.95
CA THR A 163 -4.41 -11.43 15.23
C THR A 163 -3.00 -11.39 14.61
N ASP A 164 -2.58 -12.48 13.95
CA ASP A 164 -1.25 -12.60 13.33
C ASP A 164 -1.20 -12.01 11.91
N VAL A 165 -2.22 -11.27 11.51
CA VAL A 165 -2.29 -10.58 10.21
C VAL A 165 -2.46 -9.08 10.38
N VAL A 166 -1.83 -8.33 9.46
CA VAL A 166 -2.07 -6.90 9.23
C VAL A 166 -2.56 -6.73 7.79
N VAL A 167 -3.74 -6.15 7.63
CA VAL A 167 -4.28 -5.77 6.31
C VAL A 167 -3.73 -4.40 5.93
N GLN A 168 -2.94 -4.32 4.87
CA GLN A 168 -2.46 -3.05 4.35
C GLN A 168 -3.44 -2.50 3.31
N LEU A 169 -4.14 -1.42 3.64
CA LEU A 169 -5.00 -0.71 2.70
C LEU A 169 -4.16 0.17 1.76
N GLU A 170 -4.25 -0.08 0.47
CA GLU A 170 -3.46 0.60 -0.56
C GLU A 170 -4.28 1.67 -1.26
N ALA A 171 -4.15 2.91 -0.79
CA ALA A 171 -4.90 4.07 -1.24
C ALA A 171 -4.20 4.77 -2.42
N THR A 172 -4.11 4.08 -3.57
CA THR A 172 -3.39 4.58 -4.74
C THR A 172 -4.16 5.67 -5.49
N ALA A 173 -5.44 5.45 -5.80
CA ALA A 173 -6.22 6.43 -6.55
C ALA A 173 -6.44 7.70 -5.74
N GLU A 174 -6.68 7.58 -4.45
CA GLU A 174 -6.85 8.67 -3.50
C GLU A 174 -5.60 9.55 -3.49
N MET A 175 -4.44 8.97 -3.22
CA MET A 175 -3.18 9.72 -3.13
C MET A 175 -2.79 10.36 -4.47
N VAL A 176 -2.97 9.67 -5.59
CA VAL A 176 -2.72 10.21 -6.93
C VAL A 176 -3.64 11.40 -7.23
N LEU A 177 -4.92 11.34 -6.86
CA LEU A 177 -5.86 12.45 -7.01
C LEU A 177 -5.46 13.64 -6.15
N MET A 178 -5.11 13.41 -4.89
CA MET A 178 -4.60 14.44 -3.98
C MET A 178 -3.38 15.15 -4.55
N ALA A 179 -2.38 14.38 -4.99
CA ALA A 179 -1.15 14.94 -5.55
C ALA A 179 -1.35 15.68 -6.87
N LYS A 180 -2.23 15.18 -7.76
CA LYS A 180 -2.55 15.86 -9.05
C LYS A 180 -3.28 17.17 -8.88
N THR A 181 -4.03 17.34 -7.81
CA THR A 181 -4.83 18.54 -7.58
C THR A 181 -4.12 19.58 -6.72
N GLN A 182 -2.87 19.35 -6.34
CA GLN A 182 -2.04 20.31 -5.63
C GLN A 182 -1.96 21.66 -6.42
N PRO A 183 -2.26 22.82 -5.81
CA PRO A 183 -2.45 23.08 -4.39
C PRO A 183 -3.90 22.95 -3.88
N LEU A 184 -4.86 22.54 -4.72
CA LEU A 184 -6.29 22.48 -4.38
C LEU A 184 -6.71 21.14 -3.74
N HIS A 185 -5.74 20.32 -3.32
CA HIS A 185 -5.97 18.97 -2.77
C HIS A 185 -6.92 18.95 -1.56
N ARG A 186 -6.90 19.98 -0.68
CA ARG A 186 -7.85 20.11 0.44
C ARG A 186 -9.31 20.20 -0.02
N ARG A 187 -9.56 20.92 -1.12
CA ARG A 187 -10.91 21.00 -1.69
C ARG A 187 -11.35 19.67 -2.27
N LEU A 188 -10.42 18.96 -2.89
CA LEU A 188 -10.69 17.61 -3.40
C LEU A 188 -11.00 16.64 -2.25
N GLU A 189 -10.18 16.65 -1.19
CA GLU A 189 -10.40 15.82 0.00
C GLU A 189 -11.80 16.08 0.58
N ALA A 190 -12.15 17.33 0.82
CA ALA A 190 -13.46 17.72 1.34
C ALA A 190 -14.63 17.27 0.43
N ALA A 191 -14.43 17.34 -0.90
CA ALA A 191 -15.46 16.96 -1.87
C ALA A 191 -15.65 15.46 -2.03
N LEU A 192 -14.57 14.67 -1.93
CA LEU A 192 -14.59 13.22 -2.15
C LEU A 192 -14.53 12.41 -0.83
N ARG A 193 -14.22 13.06 0.30
CA ARG A 193 -14.12 12.45 1.64
C ARG A 193 -13.23 11.20 1.60
N LEU A 194 -12.00 11.36 1.04
CA LEU A 194 -11.12 10.23 0.74
C LEU A 194 -10.64 9.54 2.02
N GLY A 195 -10.17 10.32 3.00
CA GLY A 195 -9.71 9.79 4.28
C GLY A 195 -10.83 9.11 5.06
N GLU A 196 -12.01 9.72 5.11
CA GLU A 196 -13.20 9.11 5.72
C GLU A 196 -13.56 7.78 5.02
N GLY A 197 -13.43 7.75 3.72
CA GLY A 197 -13.72 6.53 2.97
C GLY A 197 -12.76 5.39 3.25
N ILE A 198 -11.47 5.67 3.49
CA ILE A 198 -10.48 4.67 3.92
C ILE A 198 -10.81 4.18 5.34
N ALA A 199 -11.10 5.09 6.26
CA ALA A 199 -11.50 4.75 7.63
C ALA A 199 -12.79 3.92 7.68
N ALA A 200 -13.80 4.29 6.88
CA ALA A 200 -15.07 3.55 6.78
C ALA A 200 -14.91 2.14 6.19
N LEU A 201 -13.91 1.88 5.33
CA LEU A 201 -13.58 0.54 4.89
C LEU A 201 -13.04 -0.28 6.08
N ALA A 202 -12.12 0.28 6.86
CA ALA A 202 -11.60 -0.37 8.06
C ALA A 202 -12.70 -0.61 9.11
N GLU A 203 -13.57 0.36 9.34
CA GLU A 203 -14.72 0.26 10.25
C GLU A 203 -15.67 -0.90 9.89
N SER A 204 -15.82 -1.18 8.60
CA SER A 204 -16.68 -2.26 8.11
C SER A 204 -16.10 -3.65 8.33
N ALA A 205 -14.82 -3.79 8.67
CA ALA A 205 -14.17 -5.06 8.97
C ALA A 205 -14.45 -5.53 10.42
N PRO A 206 -14.14 -6.77 10.81
CA PRO A 206 -14.29 -7.25 12.19
C PRO A 206 -13.48 -6.43 13.20
N ALA A 207 -14.02 -6.22 14.40
CA ALA A 207 -13.31 -5.56 15.49
C ALA A 207 -11.99 -6.29 15.81
N GLY A 208 -10.94 -5.54 16.13
CA GLY A 208 -9.62 -6.08 16.41
C GLY A 208 -8.77 -6.38 15.16
N THR A 209 -9.31 -6.27 13.95
CA THR A 209 -8.50 -6.36 12.72
C THR A 209 -7.44 -5.27 12.72
N LYS A 210 -6.17 -5.66 12.55
CA LYS A 210 -5.04 -4.74 12.48
C LYS A 210 -4.87 -4.23 11.06
N PHE A 211 -4.68 -2.93 10.91
CA PHE A 211 -4.48 -2.30 9.62
C PHE A 211 -3.16 -1.54 9.52
N GLY A 212 -2.65 -1.46 8.29
CA GLY A 212 -1.70 -0.45 7.85
C GLY A 212 -2.29 0.32 6.67
N VAL A 213 -1.82 1.54 6.43
CA VAL A 213 -2.23 2.33 5.26
C VAL A 213 -1.02 2.70 4.43
N HIS A 214 -1.00 2.24 3.18
CA HIS A 214 -0.03 2.63 2.18
C HIS A 214 -0.63 3.68 1.24
N LEU A 215 -0.15 4.93 1.36
CA LEU A 215 -0.52 6.01 0.44
C LEU A 215 0.42 5.99 -0.76
N CYS A 216 -0.09 5.66 -1.95
CA CYS A 216 0.74 5.36 -3.12
C CYS A 216 0.56 6.36 -4.25
N VAL A 217 1.67 6.88 -4.79
CA VAL A 217 1.65 7.74 -5.99
C VAL A 217 1.59 6.96 -7.32
N GLY A 218 1.39 5.64 -7.23
CA GLY A 218 1.32 4.72 -8.35
C GLY A 218 2.70 4.33 -8.89
N SER A 219 2.84 3.09 -9.32
CA SER A 219 4.14 2.53 -9.76
C SER A 219 4.02 1.59 -10.95
N MET A 220 2.94 1.67 -11.75
CA MET A 220 2.78 0.84 -12.95
C MET A 220 4.02 0.97 -13.85
N ARG A 221 4.62 -0.19 -14.23
CA ARG A 221 5.88 -0.27 -14.97
C ARG A 221 7.02 0.50 -14.30
N ASN A 222 7.03 0.52 -12.97
CA ASN A 222 7.98 1.26 -12.15
C ASN A 222 8.03 2.78 -12.43
N LYS A 223 6.91 3.36 -12.91
CA LYS A 223 6.80 4.80 -13.18
C LYS A 223 5.76 5.45 -12.31
N SER A 224 6.10 6.60 -11.74
CA SER A 224 5.17 7.43 -10.99
C SER A 224 3.99 7.91 -11.84
N ARG A 225 2.83 8.01 -11.22
CA ARG A 225 1.63 8.60 -11.85
C ARG A 225 1.54 10.10 -11.67
N VAL A 226 2.26 10.62 -10.70
CA VAL A 226 2.29 12.03 -10.35
C VAL A 226 3.58 12.34 -9.61
N ARG A 227 4.08 13.55 -9.80
CA ARG A 227 5.15 14.14 -9.00
C ARG A 227 4.54 15.15 -8.05
N MET A 228 4.73 14.95 -6.75
CA MET A 228 4.34 15.94 -5.74
C MET A 228 5.31 17.12 -5.76
N ARG A 229 4.80 18.33 -5.48
CA ARG A 229 5.61 19.53 -5.28
C ARG A 229 6.26 19.54 -3.89
N ASP A 230 5.50 19.06 -2.91
CA ASP A 230 5.85 18.85 -1.50
C ASP A 230 4.89 17.83 -0.90
N LEU A 231 5.08 17.47 0.37
CA LEU A 231 4.31 16.44 1.03
C LEU A 231 2.94 16.88 1.61
N ARG A 232 2.48 18.10 1.33
CA ARG A 232 1.15 18.55 1.82
C ARG A 232 0.00 17.63 1.44
N PRO A 233 -0.11 17.11 0.20
CA PRO A 233 -1.18 16.17 -0.15
C PRO A 233 -1.15 14.87 0.66
N PHE A 234 0.05 14.35 0.96
CA PHE A 234 0.23 13.18 1.80
C PHE A 234 -0.20 13.45 3.23
N VAL A 235 0.32 14.51 3.85
CA VAL A 235 0.02 14.87 5.25
C VAL A 235 -1.47 15.14 5.44
N GLU A 236 -2.10 15.86 4.52
CA GLU A 236 -3.55 16.14 4.57
C GLU A 236 -4.37 14.85 4.53
N LEU A 237 -4.05 13.93 3.61
CA LEU A 237 -4.77 12.66 3.49
C LEU A 237 -4.52 11.75 4.70
N ALA A 238 -3.26 11.61 5.15
CA ALA A 238 -2.91 10.82 6.32
C ALA A 238 -3.63 11.31 7.58
N ASN A 239 -3.60 12.63 7.84
CA ASN A 239 -4.30 13.24 8.96
C ASN A 239 -5.82 13.09 8.85
N SER A 240 -6.37 13.13 7.62
CA SER A 240 -7.80 12.88 7.41
C SER A 240 -8.19 11.45 7.73
N VAL A 241 -7.36 10.48 7.37
CA VAL A 241 -7.54 9.06 7.73
C VAL A 241 -7.51 8.88 9.25
N VAL A 242 -6.46 9.38 9.92
CA VAL A 242 -6.27 9.19 11.36
C VAL A 242 -7.40 9.81 12.18
N ARG A 243 -7.84 11.03 11.85
CA ARG A 243 -8.94 11.69 12.56
C ARG A 243 -10.26 10.91 12.56
N GLN A 244 -10.46 10.04 11.61
CA GLN A 244 -11.71 9.31 11.40
C GLN A 244 -11.53 7.81 11.61
N TRP A 245 -10.34 7.40 12.06
CA TRP A 245 -10.01 5.98 12.23
C TRP A 245 -10.81 5.36 13.37
N PRO A 246 -11.43 4.18 13.18
CA PRO A 246 -12.20 3.51 14.24
C PRO A 246 -11.27 3.03 15.37
N SER A 247 -11.64 3.34 16.62
CA SER A 247 -10.81 3.06 17.80
C SER A 247 -10.61 1.57 18.11
N ASP A 248 -11.49 0.72 17.62
CA ASP A 248 -11.46 -0.74 17.84
C ASP A 248 -10.79 -1.52 16.68
N ARG A 249 -10.17 -0.82 15.71
CA ARG A 249 -9.32 -1.36 14.64
C ARG A 249 -7.94 -0.74 14.75
N PRO A 250 -6.94 -1.43 15.31
CA PRO A 250 -5.60 -0.85 15.44
C PRO A 250 -5.01 -0.41 14.10
N LEU A 251 -4.65 0.86 13.96
CA LEU A 251 -3.84 1.37 12.86
C LEU A 251 -2.37 1.21 13.22
N THR A 252 -1.73 0.17 12.72
CA THR A 252 -0.36 -0.20 13.11
C THR A 252 0.70 0.67 12.44
N PHE A 253 0.42 1.14 11.22
CA PHE A 253 1.34 2.05 10.51
C PHE A 253 0.66 2.87 9.42
N VAL A 254 1.32 3.97 9.07
CA VAL A 254 1.12 4.73 7.83
C VAL A 254 2.43 4.76 7.07
N HIS A 255 2.41 4.34 5.80
CA HIS A 255 3.54 4.36 4.88
C HIS A 255 3.42 5.54 3.91
N ALA A 256 4.48 6.34 3.80
CA ALA A 256 4.57 7.55 2.97
C ALA A 256 5.38 7.33 1.70
N PRO A 257 4.91 7.74 0.50
CA PRO A 257 5.66 7.67 -0.74
C PRO A 257 6.56 8.90 -0.89
N LEU A 258 7.72 8.92 -0.25
CA LEU A 258 8.68 10.05 -0.27
C LEU A 258 9.60 10.03 -1.50
N ALA A 259 9.51 8.99 -2.30
CA ALA A 259 10.09 8.80 -3.62
C ALA A 259 9.05 8.16 -4.54
N ALA A 260 9.45 7.73 -5.73
CA ALA A 260 8.62 6.88 -6.60
C ALA A 260 9.50 5.94 -7.41
N GLY A 261 8.92 5.05 -8.21
CA GLY A 261 9.69 4.06 -8.95
C GLY A 261 10.79 4.62 -9.85
N ASP A 262 10.53 5.76 -10.49
CA ASP A 262 11.44 6.45 -11.41
C ASP A 262 11.83 7.86 -10.92
N ILE A 263 11.43 8.24 -9.72
CA ILE A 263 11.72 9.55 -9.12
C ILE A 263 12.44 9.33 -7.79
N PRO A 264 13.75 9.65 -7.68
CA PRO A 264 14.46 9.55 -6.42
C PRO A 264 13.88 10.50 -5.36
N PRO A 265 14.19 10.27 -4.07
CA PRO A 265 13.79 11.16 -3.00
C PRO A 265 14.38 12.57 -3.24
N SER A 266 13.66 13.59 -2.78
CA SER A 266 14.10 14.97 -2.95
C SER A 266 15.30 15.30 -2.04
N ALA A 267 16.24 16.07 -2.54
CA ALA A 267 17.30 16.69 -1.73
C ALA A 267 16.88 18.06 -1.17
N ASP A 268 15.69 18.56 -1.52
CA ASP A 268 15.18 19.84 -1.03
C ASP A 268 14.47 19.65 0.32
N PRO A 269 14.96 20.25 1.43
CA PRO A 269 14.29 20.17 2.73
C PRO A 269 12.87 20.75 2.72
N GLY A 270 12.59 21.72 1.83
CA GLY A 270 11.26 22.29 1.66
C GLY A 270 10.20 21.27 1.19
N PHE A 271 10.64 20.24 0.49
CA PHE A 271 9.75 19.13 0.10
C PHE A 271 9.19 18.38 1.31
N TYR A 272 10.00 18.19 2.36
CA TYR A 272 9.65 17.45 3.58
C TYR A 272 9.00 18.32 4.66
N ALA A 273 9.13 19.64 4.59
CA ALA A 273 8.64 20.56 5.63
C ALA A 273 7.20 20.30 6.11
N PRO A 274 6.24 19.88 5.24
CA PRO A 274 4.89 19.56 5.71
C PRO A 274 4.79 18.39 6.70
N LEU A 275 5.83 17.55 6.86
CA LEU A 275 5.82 16.46 7.86
C LEU A 275 5.73 16.98 9.29
N ALA A 276 6.08 18.25 9.56
CA ALA A 276 5.86 18.89 10.86
C ALA A 276 4.38 18.90 11.30
N ASP A 277 3.46 18.84 10.34
CA ASP A 277 2.01 18.82 10.57
C ASP A 277 1.42 17.41 10.60
N LEU A 278 2.25 16.36 10.47
CA LEU A 278 1.77 14.97 10.48
C LEU A 278 1.37 14.56 11.89
N ALA A 279 0.09 14.24 12.07
CA ALA A 279 -0.50 13.89 13.34
C ALA A 279 -0.93 12.41 13.35
N LEU A 280 0.00 11.52 13.75
CA LEU A 280 -0.30 10.11 13.95
C LEU A 280 -0.57 9.84 15.43
N ASP A 281 -1.51 8.93 15.72
CA ASP A 281 -1.80 8.50 17.08
C ASP A 281 -0.66 7.70 17.68
N THR A 282 -0.57 7.71 19.02
CA THR A 282 0.36 6.88 19.76
C THR A 282 0.15 5.40 19.41
N GLY A 283 1.20 4.73 18.94
CA GLY A 283 1.15 3.32 18.52
C GLY A 283 1.02 3.13 17.00
N THR A 284 0.77 4.21 16.24
CA THR A 284 0.82 4.17 14.76
C THR A 284 2.24 4.49 14.29
N ASN A 285 2.92 3.52 13.68
CA ASN A 285 4.26 3.70 13.14
C ASN A 285 4.25 4.53 11.85
N PHE A 286 5.25 5.37 11.66
CA PHE A 286 5.50 6.08 10.41
C PHE A 286 6.62 5.40 9.61
N TYR A 287 6.28 4.86 8.44
CA TYR A 287 7.27 4.28 7.54
C TYR A 287 7.59 5.22 6.39
N ALA A 288 8.86 5.63 6.31
CA ALA A 288 9.35 6.57 5.31
C ALA A 288 9.77 5.83 4.02
N GLY A 289 8.98 5.94 2.97
CA GLY A 289 9.18 5.28 1.67
C GLY A 289 10.09 6.08 0.75
N PHE A 290 11.39 6.17 1.05
CA PHE A 290 12.38 6.94 0.29
C PHE A 290 13.54 6.11 -0.27
N VAL A 291 13.68 4.84 0.13
CA VAL A 291 14.77 3.97 -0.34
C VAL A 291 14.66 3.77 -1.85
N HIS A 292 15.74 4.10 -2.56
CA HIS A 292 15.77 4.16 -4.02
C HIS A 292 17.14 3.71 -4.56
N ASP A 293 17.18 3.25 -5.81
CA ASP A 293 18.40 2.73 -6.45
C ASP A 293 19.32 3.81 -7.02
N SER A 294 18.81 4.99 -7.38
CA SER A 294 19.62 6.06 -7.98
C SER A 294 20.58 6.74 -7.01
N PRO A 295 20.17 7.23 -5.81
CA PRO A 295 21.10 7.89 -4.91
C PRO A 295 22.04 6.88 -4.24
N THR A 296 23.21 7.35 -3.84
CA THR A 296 24.15 6.60 -2.99
C THR A 296 23.57 6.37 -1.59
N VAL A 297 24.16 5.47 -0.82
CA VAL A 297 23.76 5.28 0.59
C VAL A 297 23.99 6.56 1.40
N ALA A 298 25.10 7.25 1.19
CA ALA A 298 25.40 8.51 1.89
C ALA A 298 24.34 9.60 1.62
N GLU A 299 23.95 9.81 0.36
CA GLU A 299 22.87 10.74 0.00
C GLU A 299 21.52 10.34 0.62
N GLN A 300 21.27 9.06 0.78
CA GLN A 300 20.04 8.60 1.44
C GLN A 300 20.10 8.73 2.97
N VAL A 301 21.27 8.65 3.58
CA VAL A 301 21.45 9.01 5.01
C VAL A 301 21.18 10.50 5.22
N GLU A 302 21.67 11.37 4.33
CA GLU A 302 21.33 12.80 4.36
C GLU A 302 19.82 13.02 4.18
N THR A 303 19.20 12.32 3.23
CA THR A 303 17.74 12.36 3.01
C THR A 303 16.96 11.92 4.26
N LEU A 304 17.41 10.86 4.93
CA LEU A 304 16.80 10.42 6.20
C LEU A 304 16.87 11.51 7.26
N GLY A 305 18.01 12.20 7.37
CA GLY A 305 18.17 13.36 8.25
C GLY A 305 17.21 14.50 7.92
N LEU A 306 16.98 14.81 6.62
CA LEU A 306 15.99 15.82 6.21
C LEU A 306 14.56 15.41 6.61
N ILE A 307 14.20 14.14 6.44
CA ILE A 307 12.87 13.60 6.80
C ILE A 307 12.67 13.71 8.32
N GLU A 308 13.61 13.24 9.12
CA GLU A 308 13.52 13.22 10.58
C GLU A 308 13.55 14.62 11.19
N ASN A 309 14.35 15.54 10.63
CA ASN A 309 14.34 16.94 11.01
C ASN A 309 12.98 17.59 10.75
N ALA A 310 12.36 17.32 9.60
CA ALA A 310 11.04 17.86 9.29
C ALA A 310 9.94 17.22 10.16
N LEU A 311 10.04 15.93 10.47
CA LEU A 311 9.11 15.20 11.33
C LEU A 311 9.26 15.57 12.82
N GLY A 312 10.43 16.10 13.22
CA GLY A 312 10.75 16.42 14.61
C GLY A 312 11.05 15.21 15.50
N ARG A 313 11.17 14.01 14.89
CA ARG A 313 11.51 12.76 15.59
C ARG A 313 12.09 11.74 14.62
N PRO A 314 12.77 10.68 15.09
CA PRO A 314 13.14 9.56 14.24
C PRO A 314 11.89 8.93 13.59
N VAL A 315 12.06 8.41 12.36
CA VAL A 315 11.05 7.55 11.72
C VAL A 315 11.01 6.20 12.42
N ASP A 316 9.84 5.56 12.44
CA ASP A 316 9.70 4.22 13.03
C ASP A 316 10.29 3.13 12.11
N GLY A 317 10.43 3.45 10.83
CA GLY A 317 11.11 2.57 9.88
C GLY A 317 11.28 3.18 8.51
N VAL A 318 12.09 2.51 7.70
CA VAL A 318 12.43 2.88 6.32
C VAL A 318 11.85 1.88 5.33
N ALA A 319 11.51 2.35 4.14
CA ALA A 319 10.90 1.56 3.08
C ALA A 319 11.27 2.10 1.69
N SER A 320 11.05 1.29 0.66
CA SER A 320 10.89 1.81 -0.71
C SER A 320 9.55 2.52 -0.84
N ALA A 321 9.42 3.43 -1.80
CA ALA A 321 8.20 4.19 -2.02
C ALA A 321 6.98 3.34 -2.45
N CYS A 322 7.22 2.11 -2.93
CA CYS A 322 6.21 1.13 -3.33
C CYS A 322 6.82 -0.27 -3.30
N GLY A 323 6.04 -1.29 -3.61
CA GLY A 323 6.53 -2.66 -3.74
C GLY A 323 7.66 -2.81 -4.77
N LEU A 324 8.57 -3.75 -4.53
CA LEU A 324 9.77 -3.98 -5.33
C LEU A 324 9.55 -4.93 -6.53
N GLY A 325 8.39 -5.55 -6.65
CA GLY A 325 8.11 -6.57 -7.66
C GLY A 325 8.33 -6.16 -9.12
N ARG A 326 8.33 -4.85 -9.41
CA ARG A 326 8.59 -4.30 -10.76
C ARG A 326 10.07 -4.01 -11.02
N ARG A 327 10.95 -4.32 -10.07
CA ARG A 327 12.40 -4.24 -10.20
C ARG A 327 12.96 -5.60 -10.61
N PRO A 328 14.03 -5.66 -11.40
CA PRO A 328 14.80 -6.90 -11.54
C PRO A 328 15.25 -7.42 -10.16
N ARG A 329 15.24 -8.74 -9.97
CA ARG A 329 15.58 -9.37 -8.68
C ARG A 329 16.88 -8.84 -8.05
N PRO A 330 18.01 -8.69 -8.77
CA PRO A 330 19.24 -8.17 -8.17
C PRO A 330 19.09 -6.73 -7.65
N ILE A 331 18.26 -5.91 -8.29
CA ILE A 331 17.99 -4.54 -7.85
C ILE A 331 17.09 -4.55 -6.61
N ALA A 332 16.09 -5.42 -6.57
CA ALA A 332 15.22 -5.58 -5.40
C ALA A 332 16.00 -6.06 -4.17
N ASP A 333 16.88 -7.04 -4.34
CA ASP A 333 17.77 -7.54 -3.28
C ASP A 333 18.71 -6.43 -2.77
N ALA A 334 19.30 -5.63 -3.67
CA ALA A 334 20.14 -4.50 -3.30
C ALA A 334 19.38 -3.41 -2.56
N LEU A 335 18.12 -3.14 -2.93
CA LEU A 335 17.26 -2.18 -2.24
C LEU A 335 16.82 -2.67 -0.86
N ALA A 336 16.58 -3.96 -0.70
CA ALA A 336 16.26 -4.58 0.58
C ALA A 336 17.46 -4.47 1.56
N ALA A 337 18.67 -4.80 1.10
CA ALA A 337 19.90 -4.64 1.87
C ALA A 337 20.18 -3.16 2.21
N ARG A 338 19.88 -2.24 1.28
CA ARG A 338 20.01 -0.79 1.52
C ARG A 338 19.03 -0.29 2.57
N ALA A 339 17.79 -0.79 2.58
CA ALA A 339 16.83 -0.44 3.62
C ALA A 339 17.32 -0.89 5.00
N GLU A 340 17.88 -2.08 5.11
CA GLU A 340 18.49 -2.57 6.36
C GLU A 340 19.65 -1.66 6.81
N ALA A 341 20.58 -1.34 5.91
CA ALA A 341 21.70 -0.45 6.22
C ALA A 341 21.25 0.94 6.69
N LEU A 342 20.22 1.53 6.06
CA LEU A 342 19.64 2.82 6.47
C LEU A 342 18.88 2.73 7.80
N ALA A 343 18.24 1.61 8.10
CA ALA A 343 17.59 1.39 9.39
C ALA A 343 18.61 1.26 10.55
N ALA A 344 19.84 0.86 10.23
CA ALA A 344 20.93 0.70 11.19
C ALA A 344 21.64 2.00 11.55
N THR A 345 21.49 3.09 10.76
CA THR A 345 22.05 4.42 11.06
C THR A 345 21.25 5.14 12.14
#